data_a6eb4da1e8bb6565aa7b0cac43d560b1
#
_entry.id   a6eb4da1e8bb6565aa7b0cac43d560b1
#
_cell.length_a   1.000
_cell.length_b   1.000
_cell.length_c   1.000
_cell.angle_alpha   90.00
_cell.angle_beta   90.00
_cell.angle_gamma   90.00
#
_symmetry.space_group_name_H-M   'P 1'
#
loop_
_entity.id
_entity.type
_entity.pdbx_description
1 polymer ?
#
loop_
_entity_poly.entity_id
_entity_poly.type
_entity_poly.pdbx_seq_one_letter_code
_entity_poly.pdbx_strand_id
1 'polypeptide(L)'
;GLFNLNGELIGINTAIATDGFSRSNAGVGFAVPINQVMRVVNDLINEGKVSRGFLGVTIGPIDTDMMKALKLESKKGVLISFVSSGSPADIAGLKEKDIITAMNGVPIEDVNQLRNKVSNAKPGEIILFTIIRDYNVQSIMVTLGLRPNQEEVVNLFSDNQKRGFDLLGFKIRSNNGDGIIITDI
;
A
#
# COMPACT_ATOMS: atom_id res chain seq x y z
N GLY A 1 26.22 -7.03 -3.19
CA GLY A 1 25.80 -7.05 -1.77
C GLY A 1 26.37 -5.87 -1.00
N LEU A 2 25.64 -5.39 -0.02
CA LEU A 2 26.09 -4.41 0.95
C LEU A 2 26.50 -5.14 2.22
N PHE A 3 27.76 -4.96 2.66
CA PHE A 3 28.31 -5.65 3.82
C PHE A 3 28.70 -4.65 4.90
N ASN A 4 28.60 -5.07 6.16
CA ASN A 4 29.15 -4.31 7.29
C ASN A 4 30.64 -4.64 7.50
N LEU A 5 31.26 -4.00 8.50
CA LEU A 5 32.69 -4.19 8.80
C LEU A 5 33.02 -5.60 9.34
N ASN A 6 32.03 -6.36 9.76
CA ASN A 6 32.21 -7.76 10.19
C ASN A 6 32.11 -8.75 9.03
N GLY A 7 31.90 -8.28 7.78
CA GLY A 7 31.70 -9.12 6.61
C GLY A 7 30.29 -9.70 6.50
N GLU A 8 29.32 -9.23 7.29
CA GLU A 8 27.95 -9.70 7.25
C GLU A 8 27.18 -8.97 6.15
N LEU A 9 26.39 -9.70 5.36
CA LEU A 9 25.50 -9.13 4.35
C LEU A 9 24.32 -8.42 5.04
N ILE A 10 24.23 -7.10 4.89
CA ILE A 10 23.20 -6.25 5.49
C ILE A 10 22.16 -5.76 4.49
N GLY A 11 22.42 -5.86 3.19
CA GLY A 11 21.50 -5.45 2.14
C GLY A 11 21.93 -5.85 0.73
N ILE A 12 21.00 -5.70 -0.21
CA ILE A 12 21.24 -5.91 -1.65
C ILE A 12 20.95 -4.61 -2.38
N ASN A 13 21.96 -4.08 -3.09
CA ASN A 13 21.82 -2.88 -3.89
C ASN A 13 20.86 -3.15 -5.05
N THR A 14 19.84 -2.30 -5.23
CA THR A 14 18.75 -2.53 -6.20
C THR A 14 18.57 -1.38 -7.19
N ALA A 15 18.87 -0.16 -6.80
CA ALA A 15 18.62 1.02 -7.63
C ALA A 15 19.59 2.14 -7.29
N ILE A 16 19.71 3.09 -8.22
CA ILE A 16 20.38 4.38 -8.00
C ILE A 16 19.40 5.51 -8.32
N ALA A 17 19.53 6.64 -7.65
CA ALA A 17 18.87 7.86 -8.09
C ALA A 17 19.61 8.41 -9.30
N THR A 18 18.85 8.78 -10.35
CA THR A 18 19.39 9.45 -11.54
C THR A 18 18.79 10.84 -11.65
N ASP A 19 19.57 11.81 -12.15
CA ASP A 19 18.99 13.06 -12.62
C ASP A 19 18.22 12.78 -13.91
N GLY A 20 17.02 13.30 -14.05
CA GLY A 20 16.10 12.95 -15.14
C GLY A 20 16.61 13.26 -16.56
N PHE A 21 17.74 13.95 -16.71
CA PHE A 21 18.28 14.39 -17.99
C PHE A 21 19.45 13.53 -18.49
N SER A 22 20.37 13.09 -17.64
CA SER A 22 21.62 12.45 -18.08
C SER A 22 21.71 10.95 -17.80
N ARG A 23 20.73 10.34 -17.12
CA ARG A 23 20.79 8.96 -16.60
C ARG A 23 22.06 8.67 -15.78
N SER A 24 22.80 9.70 -15.39
CA SER A 24 23.96 9.56 -14.52
C SER A 24 23.54 9.40 -13.07
N ASN A 25 24.38 8.72 -12.28
CA ASN A 25 24.14 8.53 -10.85
C ASN A 25 24.19 9.89 -10.13
N ALA A 26 23.10 10.24 -9.45
CA ALA A 26 23.01 11.44 -8.61
C ALA A 26 23.73 11.29 -7.25
N GLY A 27 24.57 10.28 -7.08
CA GLY A 27 25.32 10.01 -5.84
C GLY A 27 24.52 9.31 -4.76
N VAL A 28 23.29 8.86 -5.05
CA VAL A 28 22.42 8.15 -4.10
C VAL A 28 22.10 6.75 -4.62
N GLY A 29 22.40 5.73 -3.81
CA GLY A 29 22.04 4.35 -4.05
C GLY A 29 20.99 3.85 -3.06
N PHE A 30 20.20 2.89 -3.47
CA PHE A 30 19.18 2.22 -2.64
C PHE A 30 19.51 0.74 -2.51
N ALA A 31 19.37 0.22 -1.29
CA ALA A 31 19.51 -1.19 -1.00
C ALA A 31 18.28 -1.73 -0.27
N VAL A 32 17.89 -2.97 -0.59
CA VAL A 32 16.87 -3.68 0.18
C VAL A 32 17.55 -4.31 1.40
N PRO A 33 17.07 -4.05 2.62
CA PRO A 33 17.62 -4.66 3.83
C PRO A 33 17.57 -6.18 3.78
N ILE A 34 18.61 -6.85 4.28
CA ILE A 34 18.74 -8.32 4.21
C ILE A 34 17.56 -9.06 4.86
N ASN A 35 17.00 -8.50 5.95
CA ASN A 35 15.84 -9.10 6.63
C ASN A 35 14.61 -9.20 5.71
N GLN A 36 14.39 -8.22 4.83
CA GLN A 36 13.33 -8.27 3.81
C GLN A 36 13.66 -9.26 2.71
N VAL A 37 14.93 -9.30 2.28
CA VAL A 37 15.40 -10.25 1.26
C VAL A 37 15.21 -11.68 1.72
N MET A 38 15.64 -12.03 2.93
CA MET A 38 15.54 -13.39 3.49
C MET A 38 14.11 -13.89 3.52
N ARG A 39 13.17 -13.02 3.82
CA ARG A 39 11.77 -13.36 3.81
C ARG A 39 11.26 -13.68 2.40
N VAL A 40 11.56 -12.82 1.42
CA VAL A 40 11.22 -13.04 0.01
C VAL A 40 11.86 -14.32 -0.51
N VAL A 41 13.11 -14.59 -0.15
CA VAL A 41 13.82 -15.83 -0.52
C VAL A 41 13.13 -17.06 0.06
N ASN A 42 12.73 -17.03 1.32
CA ASN A 42 12.01 -18.13 1.95
C ASN A 42 10.64 -18.37 1.29
N ASP A 43 9.89 -17.32 0.95
CA ASP A 43 8.63 -17.46 0.21
C ASP A 43 8.87 -18.10 -1.16
N LEU A 44 9.89 -17.65 -1.89
CA LEU A 44 10.23 -18.20 -3.22
C LEU A 44 10.69 -19.67 -3.16
N ILE A 45 11.48 -20.05 -2.15
CA ILE A 45 11.94 -21.44 -1.98
C ILE A 45 10.78 -22.35 -1.60
N ASN A 46 9.91 -21.92 -0.68
CA ASN A 46 8.86 -22.79 -0.14
C ASN A 46 7.58 -22.79 -0.99
N GLU A 47 7.22 -21.64 -1.57
CA GLU A 47 5.93 -21.43 -2.25
C GLU A 47 6.08 -21.12 -3.74
N GLY A 48 7.29 -20.90 -4.24
CA GLY A 48 7.58 -20.52 -5.64
C GLY A 48 7.12 -19.13 -6.02
N LYS A 49 6.50 -18.38 -5.10
CA LYS A 49 5.95 -17.03 -5.31
C LYS A 49 5.99 -16.20 -4.04
N VAL A 50 6.04 -14.90 -4.19
CA VAL A 50 5.92 -13.95 -3.07
C VAL A 50 4.48 -13.52 -2.93
N SER A 51 3.84 -13.87 -1.83
CA SER A 51 2.49 -13.45 -1.50
C SER A 51 2.52 -12.31 -0.49
N ARG A 52 1.80 -11.22 -0.77
CA ARG A 52 1.74 -10.03 0.11
C ARG A 52 0.33 -9.82 0.60
N GLY A 53 0.20 -9.50 1.89
CA GLY A 53 -1.07 -9.11 2.46
C GLY A 53 -1.61 -7.84 1.79
N PHE A 54 -2.92 -7.82 1.61
CA PHE A 54 -3.66 -6.73 0.99
C PHE A 54 -4.84 -6.34 1.86
N LEU A 55 -4.99 -5.05 2.09
CA LEU A 55 -6.07 -4.49 2.91
C LEU A 55 -7.16 -3.83 2.04
N GLY A 56 -6.77 -3.18 0.94
CA GLY A 56 -7.69 -2.54 0.01
C GLY A 56 -8.13 -1.14 0.45
N VAL A 57 -7.20 -0.37 1.01
CA VAL A 57 -7.42 1.02 1.43
C VAL A 57 -6.42 1.97 0.80
N THR A 58 -6.83 3.21 0.58
CA THR A 58 -5.92 4.34 0.36
C THR A 58 -5.69 5.03 1.70
N ILE A 59 -4.44 5.27 2.04
CA ILE A 59 -4.03 5.79 3.34
C ILE A 59 -3.18 7.04 3.20
N GLY A 60 -3.32 7.94 4.18
CA GLY A 60 -2.56 9.19 4.26
C GLY A 60 -2.09 9.51 5.67
N PRO A 61 -1.18 10.48 5.79
CA PRO A 61 -0.76 11.00 7.10
C PRO A 61 -1.88 11.83 7.73
N ILE A 62 -1.83 11.97 9.05
CA ILE A 62 -2.71 12.88 9.80
C ILE A 62 -2.11 14.28 9.71
N ASP A 63 -2.84 15.25 9.17
CA ASP A 63 -2.42 16.63 9.15
C ASP A 63 -2.73 17.37 10.46
N THR A 64 -2.23 18.60 10.59
CA THR A 64 -2.36 19.41 11.81
C THR A 64 -3.79 19.82 12.09
N ASP A 65 -4.56 20.09 11.04
CA ASP A 65 -5.95 20.57 11.18
C ASP A 65 -6.86 19.41 11.57
N MET A 66 -6.63 18.24 11.00
CA MET A 66 -7.30 17.01 11.38
C MET A 66 -6.97 16.59 12.82
N MET A 67 -5.70 16.69 13.24
CA MET A 67 -5.30 16.44 14.61
C MET A 67 -6.09 17.32 15.60
N LYS A 68 -6.22 18.62 15.31
CA LYS A 68 -6.98 19.57 16.14
C LYS A 68 -8.48 19.27 16.11
N ALA A 69 -9.05 19.03 14.92
CA ALA A 69 -10.48 18.76 14.74
C ALA A 69 -10.90 17.49 15.49
N LEU A 70 -10.08 16.46 15.47
CA LEU A 70 -10.34 15.16 16.11
C LEU A 70 -9.80 15.08 17.55
N LYS A 71 -9.25 16.18 18.08
CA LYS A 71 -8.67 16.26 19.44
C LYS A 71 -7.67 15.15 19.74
N LEU A 72 -6.85 14.81 18.73
CA LEU A 72 -5.81 13.78 18.89
C LEU A 72 -4.63 14.38 19.67
N GLU A 73 -4.07 13.57 20.57
CA GLU A 73 -2.89 13.97 21.37
C GLU A 73 -1.61 14.09 20.51
N SER A 74 -1.58 13.42 19.36
CA SER A 74 -0.41 13.41 18.47
C SER A 74 -0.82 13.13 17.02
N LYS A 75 0.11 13.38 16.07
CA LYS A 75 -0.05 13.02 14.65
C LYS A 75 0.25 11.55 14.36
N LYS A 76 0.44 10.73 15.40
CA LYS A 76 0.71 9.29 15.24
C LYS A 76 -0.57 8.59 14.79
N GLY A 77 -0.40 7.70 13.83
CA GLY A 77 -1.49 6.97 13.22
C GLY A 77 -1.60 7.24 11.72
N VAL A 78 -2.58 6.62 11.11
CA VAL A 78 -2.76 6.63 9.65
C VAL A 78 -4.23 6.82 9.32
N LEU A 79 -4.53 7.85 8.53
CA LEU A 79 -5.88 8.11 8.04
C LEU A 79 -6.22 7.17 6.88
N ILE A 80 -7.42 6.57 6.92
CA ILE A 80 -8.04 5.94 5.76
C ILE A 80 -8.76 7.01 4.95
N SER A 81 -8.27 7.32 3.75
CA SER A 81 -8.89 8.29 2.84
C SER A 81 -9.88 7.65 1.86
N PHE A 82 -9.74 6.35 1.61
CA PHE A 82 -10.66 5.60 0.74
C PHE A 82 -10.62 4.11 1.08
N VAL A 83 -11.75 3.42 0.94
CA VAL A 83 -11.88 1.96 1.08
C VAL A 83 -12.42 1.39 -0.23
N SER A 84 -11.68 0.47 -0.83
CA SER A 84 -12.11 -0.19 -2.07
C SER A 84 -13.26 -1.13 -1.80
N SER A 85 -14.34 -1.03 -2.57
CA SER A 85 -15.51 -1.91 -2.42
C SER A 85 -15.15 -3.38 -2.64
N GLY A 86 -15.68 -4.27 -1.81
CA GLY A 86 -15.38 -5.71 -1.82
C GLY A 86 -13.98 -6.08 -1.33
N SER A 87 -13.21 -5.12 -0.87
CA SER A 87 -11.88 -5.38 -0.29
C SER A 87 -11.97 -5.99 1.11
N PRO A 88 -10.87 -6.60 1.62
CA PRO A 88 -10.78 -7.05 3.00
C PRO A 88 -11.18 -6.00 4.04
N ALA A 89 -10.78 -4.75 3.80
CA ALA A 89 -11.14 -3.62 4.66
C ALA A 89 -12.64 -3.33 4.65
N ASP A 90 -13.27 -3.32 3.48
CA ASP A 90 -14.70 -3.11 3.31
C ASP A 90 -15.52 -4.23 3.97
N ILE A 91 -15.16 -5.47 3.69
CA ILE A 91 -15.80 -6.66 4.29
C ILE A 91 -15.73 -6.64 5.83
N ALA A 92 -14.59 -6.18 6.37
CA ALA A 92 -14.39 -6.07 7.81
C ALA A 92 -15.07 -4.84 8.43
N GLY A 93 -15.59 -3.91 7.63
CA GLY A 93 -16.28 -2.71 8.09
C GLY A 93 -15.36 -1.54 8.45
N LEU A 94 -14.13 -1.50 7.91
CA LEU A 94 -13.32 -0.29 7.91
C LEU A 94 -13.96 0.75 6.99
N LYS A 95 -13.84 2.03 7.33
CA LYS A 95 -14.49 3.13 6.60
C LYS A 95 -13.53 4.26 6.33
N GLU A 96 -13.89 5.10 5.38
CA GLU A 96 -13.24 6.39 5.20
C GLU A 96 -13.31 7.22 6.47
N LYS A 97 -12.25 7.99 6.73
CA LYS A 97 -12.02 8.80 7.93
C LYS A 97 -11.69 8.03 9.20
N ASP A 98 -11.59 6.70 9.15
CA ASP A 98 -10.99 5.95 10.25
C ASP A 98 -9.51 6.31 10.40
N ILE A 99 -9.04 6.39 11.63
CA ILE A 99 -7.62 6.57 11.94
C ILE A 99 -7.11 5.28 12.57
N ILE A 100 -6.22 4.59 11.87
CA ILE A 100 -5.55 3.40 12.39
C ILE A 100 -4.46 3.85 13.35
N THR A 101 -4.54 3.43 14.61
CA THR A 101 -3.59 3.76 15.68
C THR A 101 -2.72 2.59 16.12
N ALA A 102 -3.20 1.34 15.94
CA ALA A 102 -2.41 0.15 16.24
C ALA A 102 -2.77 -1.03 15.34
N MET A 103 -1.85 -1.98 15.20
CA MET A 103 -2.00 -3.25 14.51
C MET A 103 -1.51 -4.37 15.43
N ASN A 104 -2.38 -5.33 15.77
CA ASN A 104 -2.10 -6.41 16.74
C ASN A 104 -1.53 -5.88 18.08
N GLY A 105 -2.10 -4.78 18.61
CA GLY A 105 -1.65 -4.13 19.83
C GLY A 105 -0.35 -3.32 19.71
N VAL A 106 0.33 -3.34 18.57
CA VAL A 106 1.55 -2.56 18.34
C VAL A 106 1.17 -1.20 17.72
N PRO A 107 1.54 -0.08 18.32
CA PRO A 107 1.27 1.25 17.78
C PRO A 107 1.77 1.43 16.35
N ILE A 108 0.99 2.15 15.56
CA ILE A 108 1.33 2.58 14.19
C ILE A 108 1.59 4.08 14.24
N GLU A 109 2.78 4.49 13.83
CA GLU A 109 3.17 5.89 13.88
C GLU A 109 2.98 6.62 12.55
N ASP A 110 3.19 5.91 11.43
CA ASP A 110 3.14 6.50 10.09
C ASP A 110 2.65 5.53 9.00
N VAL A 111 2.42 6.11 7.82
CA VAL A 111 1.92 5.41 6.62
C VAL A 111 2.87 4.29 6.17
N ASN A 112 4.19 4.51 6.24
CA ASN A 112 5.17 3.53 5.77
C ASN A 112 5.21 2.32 6.70
N GLN A 113 5.12 2.56 8.01
CA GLN A 113 5.06 1.49 8.99
C GLN A 113 3.83 0.60 8.79
N LEU A 114 2.64 1.19 8.60
CA LEU A 114 1.43 0.43 8.31
C LEU A 114 1.55 -0.36 7.01
N ARG A 115 1.99 0.30 5.93
CA ARG A 115 2.17 -0.33 4.62
C ARG A 115 3.13 -1.52 4.70
N ASN A 116 4.26 -1.36 5.38
CA ASN A 116 5.25 -2.42 5.55
C ASN A 116 4.69 -3.59 6.38
N LYS A 117 4.01 -3.31 7.49
CA LYS A 117 3.41 -4.35 8.34
C LYS A 117 2.34 -5.15 7.60
N VAL A 118 1.43 -4.49 6.88
CA VAL A 118 0.38 -5.16 6.08
C VAL A 118 0.99 -5.96 4.92
N SER A 119 1.93 -5.37 4.16
CA SER A 119 2.61 -6.08 3.06
C SER A 119 3.44 -7.26 3.53
N ASN A 120 3.86 -7.20 4.79
CA ASN A 120 4.65 -8.23 5.44
C ASN A 120 3.80 -9.35 6.04
N ALA A 121 2.54 -9.17 6.29
CA ALA A 121 1.62 -10.20 6.73
C ALA A 121 1.22 -11.12 5.55
N LYS A 122 0.80 -12.35 5.85
CA LYS A 122 0.36 -13.31 4.84
C LYS A 122 -1.09 -13.06 4.43
N PRO A 123 -1.46 -13.32 3.17
CA PRO A 123 -2.87 -13.44 2.80
C PRO A 123 -3.57 -14.49 3.67
N GLY A 124 -4.79 -14.18 4.10
CA GLY A 124 -5.56 -15.02 5.04
C GLY A 124 -5.23 -14.78 6.51
N GLU A 125 -4.19 -14.02 6.84
CA GLU A 125 -3.88 -13.67 8.22
C GLU A 125 -4.93 -12.70 8.78
N ILE A 126 -5.37 -12.98 10.01
CA ILE A 126 -6.35 -12.14 10.72
C ILE A 126 -5.58 -11.11 11.54
N ILE A 127 -5.82 -9.84 11.26
CA ILE A 127 -5.15 -8.70 11.90
C ILE A 127 -6.18 -7.92 12.73
N LEU A 128 -5.83 -7.61 13.96
CA LEU A 128 -6.61 -6.73 14.82
C LEU A 128 -6.12 -5.29 14.63
N PHE A 129 -6.94 -4.44 14.04
CA PHE A 129 -6.71 -3.01 13.96
C PHE A 129 -7.41 -2.28 15.10
N THR A 130 -6.69 -1.41 15.80
CA THR A 130 -7.27 -0.40 16.68
C THR A 130 -7.42 0.87 15.89
N ILE A 131 -8.64 1.39 15.84
CA ILE A 131 -8.98 2.60 15.08
C ILE A 131 -9.64 3.64 15.97
N ILE A 132 -9.61 4.89 15.54
CA ILE A 132 -10.46 5.97 16.05
C ILE A 132 -11.47 6.29 14.97
N ARG A 133 -12.76 6.16 15.31
CA ARG A 133 -13.91 6.54 14.48
C ARG A 133 -14.87 7.35 15.32
N ASP A 134 -15.26 8.55 14.84
CA ASP A 134 -16.19 9.44 15.53
C ASP A 134 -15.81 9.65 17.01
N TYR A 135 -14.54 9.94 17.27
CA TYR A 135 -13.91 10.15 18.58
C TYR A 135 -13.91 8.89 19.51
N ASN A 136 -14.34 7.75 19.02
CA ASN A 136 -14.38 6.51 19.79
C ASN A 136 -13.28 5.55 19.31
N VAL A 137 -12.59 4.94 20.27
CA VAL A 137 -11.65 3.84 19.98
C VAL A 137 -12.42 2.56 19.74
N GLN A 138 -12.15 1.91 18.63
CA GLN A 138 -12.76 0.64 18.24
C GLN A 138 -11.68 -0.35 17.79
N SER A 139 -11.99 -1.63 17.92
CA SER A 139 -11.14 -2.70 17.42
C SER A 139 -11.85 -3.48 16.32
N ILE A 140 -11.20 -3.63 15.16
CA ILE A 140 -11.76 -4.31 14.00
C ILE A 140 -10.80 -5.40 13.56
N MET A 141 -11.31 -6.63 13.46
CA MET A 141 -10.55 -7.76 12.90
C MET A 141 -10.72 -7.80 11.38
N VAL A 142 -9.61 -7.86 10.68
CA VAL A 142 -9.58 -7.92 9.22
C VAL A 142 -8.80 -9.16 8.78
N THR A 143 -9.40 -9.99 7.95
CA THR A 143 -8.67 -11.05 7.25
C THR A 143 -8.03 -10.47 6.01
N LEU A 144 -6.71 -10.43 5.94
CA LEU A 144 -5.99 -9.87 4.80
C LEU A 144 -6.23 -10.70 3.54
N GLY A 145 -6.43 -10.02 2.42
CA GLY A 145 -6.50 -10.64 1.10
C GLY A 145 -5.14 -10.84 0.45
N LEU A 146 -5.15 -11.51 -0.68
CA LEU A 146 -4.01 -11.53 -1.60
C LEU A 146 -3.98 -10.21 -2.37
N ARG A 147 -2.81 -9.59 -2.48
CA ARG A 147 -2.67 -8.40 -3.32
C ARG A 147 -2.90 -8.81 -4.79
N PRO A 148 -3.85 -8.20 -5.50
CA PRO A 148 -4.06 -8.48 -6.92
C PRO A 148 -2.77 -8.26 -7.72
N ASN A 149 -2.44 -9.17 -8.63
CA ASN A 149 -1.33 -8.98 -9.55
C ASN A 149 -1.62 -7.77 -10.45
N GLN A 150 -0.58 -7.09 -10.92
CA GLN A 150 -0.76 -5.93 -11.81
C GLN A 150 -1.59 -6.26 -13.07
N GLU A 151 -1.47 -7.47 -13.58
CA GLU A 151 -2.26 -7.95 -14.72
C GLU A 151 -3.75 -8.11 -14.39
N GLU A 152 -4.09 -8.58 -13.19
CA GLU A 152 -5.48 -8.66 -12.72
C GLU A 152 -6.06 -7.28 -12.47
N VAL A 153 -5.25 -6.35 -11.95
CA VAL A 153 -5.66 -4.95 -11.76
C VAL A 153 -5.94 -4.28 -13.10
N VAL A 154 -5.11 -4.49 -14.12
CA VAL A 154 -5.35 -3.97 -15.48
C VAL A 154 -6.64 -4.55 -16.04
N ASN A 155 -6.93 -5.84 -15.84
CA ASN A 155 -8.15 -6.47 -16.29
C ASN A 155 -9.40 -5.97 -15.54
N LEU A 156 -9.30 -5.75 -14.22
CA LEU A 156 -10.37 -5.14 -13.43
C LEU A 156 -10.65 -3.69 -13.85
N PHE A 157 -9.61 -2.93 -14.17
CA PHE A 157 -9.76 -1.58 -14.72
C PHE A 157 -10.29 -1.62 -16.17
N SER A 158 -9.92 -2.59 -17.00
CA SER A 158 -10.45 -2.73 -18.36
C SER A 158 -11.93 -3.12 -18.39
N ASP A 159 -12.40 -3.95 -17.45
CA ASP A 159 -13.83 -4.28 -17.33
C ASP A 159 -14.66 -3.15 -16.71
N ASN A 160 -14.09 -2.40 -15.74
CA ASN A 160 -14.74 -1.19 -15.21
C ASN A 160 -14.67 -0.03 -16.20
N GLN A 161 -13.65 0.06 -17.05
CA GLN A 161 -13.64 1.00 -18.15
C GLN A 161 -14.81 0.76 -19.10
N LYS A 162 -15.11 -0.48 -19.47
CA LYS A 162 -16.31 -0.77 -20.31
C LYS A 162 -17.62 -0.32 -19.64
N ARG A 163 -17.72 -0.32 -18.30
CA ARG A 163 -18.90 0.17 -17.56
C ARG A 163 -18.84 1.68 -17.27
N GLY A 164 -17.68 2.26 -17.08
CA GLY A 164 -17.48 3.68 -16.78
C GLY A 164 -17.65 4.59 -17.99
N PHE A 165 -17.44 4.06 -19.20
CA PHE A 165 -17.60 4.80 -20.46
C PHE A 165 -19.06 5.10 -20.81
N ASP A 166 -20.00 4.22 -20.45
CA ASP A 166 -21.41 4.46 -20.64
C ASP A 166 -21.99 5.54 -19.70
N LEU A 167 -21.32 5.83 -18.59
CA LEU A 167 -21.76 6.81 -17.59
C LEU A 167 -21.33 8.25 -17.90
N LEU A 168 -20.26 8.45 -18.67
CA LEU A 168 -19.70 9.76 -19.01
C LEU A 168 -19.98 10.22 -20.44
N GLY A 169 -20.58 9.37 -21.28
CA GLY A 169 -21.02 9.71 -22.64
C GLY A 169 -19.89 9.95 -23.65
N PHE A 170 -18.66 9.54 -23.36
CA PHE A 170 -17.55 9.66 -24.31
C PHE A 170 -16.67 8.41 -24.36
N LYS A 171 -16.08 8.12 -25.51
CA LYS A 171 -15.17 6.99 -25.70
C LYS A 171 -13.73 7.43 -25.63
N ILE A 172 -12.91 6.65 -24.92
CA ILE A 172 -11.47 6.87 -24.79
C ILE A 172 -10.71 5.76 -25.52
N ARG A 173 -9.65 6.11 -26.23
CA ARG A 173 -8.70 5.15 -26.81
C ARG A 173 -7.30 5.44 -26.31
N SER A 174 -6.58 4.41 -25.90
CA SER A 174 -5.16 4.53 -25.58
C SER A 174 -4.36 4.78 -26.87
N ASN A 175 -3.44 5.73 -26.80
CA ASN A 175 -2.54 6.06 -27.91
C ASN A 175 -1.15 5.50 -27.60
N ASN A 176 -0.89 4.23 -27.92
CA ASN A 176 0.41 3.53 -27.93
C ASN A 176 1.52 4.08 -26.99
N GLY A 177 1.15 4.45 -25.75
CA GLY A 177 2.13 4.91 -24.74
C GLY A 177 2.17 6.43 -24.50
N ASP A 178 1.55 7.25 -25.33
CA ASP A 178 1.67 8.73 -25.25
C ASP A 178 0.41 9.45 -24.75
N GLY A 179 -0.50 8.75 -24.06
CA GLY A 179 -1.66 9.40 -23.47
C GLY A 179 -3.01 8.80 -23.84
N ILE A 180 -4.08 9.53 -23.52
CA ILE A 180 -5.48 9.13 -23.72
C ILE A 180 -6.13 10.08 -24.74
N ILE A 181 -6.76 9.54 -25.76
CA ILE A 181 -7.52 10.32 -26.75
C ILE A 181 -9.03 10.09 -26.52
N ILE A 182 -9.79 11.17 -26.44
CA ILE A 182 -11.26 11.13 -26.46
C ILE A 182 -11.69 11.02 -27.94
N THR A 183 -12.39 9.94 -28.29
CA THR A 183 -12.71 9.63 -29.69
C THR A 183 -14.18 9.87 -30.07
N ASP A 184 -15.06 10.03 -29.07
CA ASP A 184 -16.51 10.29 -29.30
C ASP A 184 -17.07 11.06 -28.09
N ILE A 185 -17.92 12.05 -28.36
CA ILE A 185 -18.67 12.82 -27.36
C ILE A 185 -20.15 12.55 -27.56
#